data_3dffc73ecd5400328c2f661e5ef5e360
#
_entry.id   3dffc73ecd5400328c2f661e5ef5e360
#
_cell.length_a   1.000
_cell.length_b   1.000
_cell.length_c   1.000
_cell.angle_alpha   90.00
_cell.angle_beta   90.00
_cell.angle_gamma   90.00
#
_symmetry.space_group_name_H-M   'P 1'
#
loop_
_entity.id
_entity.type
_entity.pdbx_description
1 polymer ?
#
loop_
_entity_poly.entity_id
_entity_poly.type
_entity_poly.pdbx_seq_one_letter_code
_entity_poly.pdbx_strand_id
1 'polypeptide(L)'
;MATSAPRLSRCFLIDISNHRTMTSLNEYLVQKRAAWLAKRAAARKDPHIKANQLKANVRALGRSGVREIRIRDFQVISDSPEDFAGYNLGPASPELQLGVLGSCLTHITLIQAAERELRIDSIEVEVTGEQHPLAQQPGFEHVPIFPHNIRYTLDIVSPESPEAIRALHEAVEAVCPIFNLLKNPQTIEGELRHAATA
;
A
#
# COMPACT_ATOMS: atom_id res chain seq x y z
N MET A 1 45.48 24.38 -14.84
CA MET A 1 44.14 24.61 -14.26
C MET A 1 43.26 23.44 -14.70
N ALA A 2 43.05 22.48 -13.81
CA ALA A 2 42.31 21.27 -14.13
C ALA A 2 40.88 21.45 -13.61
N THR A 3 39.90 21.44 -14.52
CA THR A 3 38.47 21.50 -14.22
C THR A 3 37.98 20.11 -13.85
N SER A 4 37.55 19.92 -12.61
CA SER A 4 36.94 18.68 -12.15
C SER A 4 35.51 18.60 -12.64
N ALA A 5 35.19 17.52 -13.35
CA ALA A 5 33.81 17.16 -13.73
C ALA A 5 33.00 16.67 -12.53
N PRO A 6 31.72 16.96 -12.45
CA PRO A 6 30.88 16.47 -11.37
C PRO A 6 30.62 14.95 -11.50
N ARG A 7 30.77 14.24 -10.39
CA ARG A 7 30.44 12.81 -10.28
C ARG A 7 28.94 12.62 -10.46
N LEU A 8 28.56 11.96 -11.54
CA LEU A 8 27.20 11.45 -11.71
C LEU A 8 26.87 10.45 -10.59
N SER A 9 25.79 10.72 -9.86
CA SER A 9 25.20 9.82 -8.89
C SER A 9 24.96 8.46 -9.52
N ARG A 10 25.52 7.42 -8.91
CA ARG A 10 25.22 6.03 -9.25
C ARG A 10 23.71 5.79 -9.09
N CYS A 11 23.05 5.63 -10.21
CA CYS A 11 21.75 4.98 -10.26
C CYS A 11 21.93 3.59 -9.64
N PHE A 12 21.27 3.31 -8.53
CA PHE A 12 21.22 1.97 -7.96
C PHE A 12 20.40 1.12 -8.92
N LEU A 13 21.06 0.48 -9.88
CA LEU A 13 20.53 -0.70 -10.51
C LEU A 13 20.43 -1.75 -9.42
N ILE A 14 19.20 -2.07 -9.02
CA ILE A 14 18.93 -3.24 -8.19
C ILE A 14 19.43 -4.42 -9.01
N ASP A 15 20.53 -5.01 -8.58
CA ASP A 15 21.05 -6.25 -9.14
C ASP A 15 20.10 -7.38 -8.80
N ILE A 16 19.22 -7.71 -9.76
CA ILE A 16 18.24 -8.79 -9.66
C ILE A 16 18.91 -10.17 -9.77
N SER A 17 20.23 -10.22 -10.04
CA SER A 17 20.98 -11.47 -10.25
C SER A 17 21.27 -12.27 -8.98
N ASN A 18 21.02 -11.71 -7.79
CA ASN A 18 21.19 -12.42 -6.51
C ASN A 18 19.88 -12.94 -5.93
N HIS A 19 18.85 -13.14 -6.77
CA HIS A 19 17.71 -13.95 -6.40
C HIS A 19 18.15 -15.42 -6.30
N ARG A 20 18.41 -15.90 -5.11
CA ARG A 20 18.15 -17.30 -4.79
C ARG A 20 16.86 -17.63 -5.52
N THR A 21 16.92 -18.56 -6.46
CA THR A 21 15.77 -19.04 -7.23
C THR A 21 14.68 -19.46 -6.27
N MET A 22 13.76 -18.55 -5.96
CA MET A 22 12.51 -18.88 -5.30
C MET A 22 11.66 -19.53 -6.37
N THR A 23 11.62 -20.83 -6.36
CA THR A 23 11.04 -21.64 -7.46
C THR A 23 9.51 -21.64 -7.44
N SER A 24 8.88 -21.23 -6.33
CA SER A 24 7.43 -21.11 -6.27
C SER A 24 6.96 -20.18 -5.12
N LEU A 25 5.73 -19.64 -5.26
CA LEU A 25 5.06 -18.89 -4.19
C LEU A 25 4.87 -19.77 -2.94
N ASN A 26 4.66 -21.05 -3.11
CA ASN A 26 4.46 -22.00 -2.01
C ASN A 26 5.71 -22.15 -1.13
N GLU A 27 6.91 -22.12 -1.68
CA GLU A 27 8.16 -22.10 -0.87
C GLU A 27 8.27 -20.82 -0.04
N TYR A 28 7.89 -19.69 -0.61
CA TYR A 28 7.79 -18.43 0.14
C TYR A 28 6.76 -18.53 1.27
N LEU A 29 5.60 -19.15 1.05
CA LEU A 29 4.57 -19.32 2.09
C LEU A 29 5.08 -20.12 3.29
N VAL A 30 5.91 -21.15 3.09
CA VAL A 30 6.56 -21.89 4.18
C VAL A 30 7.47 -20.97 4.99
N GLN A 31 8.30 -20.16 4.34
CA GLN A 31 9.17 -19.18 5.00
C GLN A 31 8.34 -18.10 5.71
N LYS A 32 7.27 -17.63 5.08
CA LYS A 32 6.36 -16.64 5.63
C LYS A 32 5.70 -17.13 6.90
N ARG A 33 5.24 -18.40 6.92
CA ARG A 33 4.66 -19.03 8.09
C ARG A 33 5.63 -19.06 9.26
N ALA A 34 6.84 -19.55 9.04
CA ALA A 34 7.87 -19.62 10.08
C ALA A 34 8.17 -18.24 10.67
N ALA A 35 8.38 -17.23 9.82
CA ALA A 35 8.66 -15.87 10.23
C ALA A 35 7.46 -15.23 10.98
N TRP A 36 6.24 -15.46 10.52
CA TRP A 36 5.03 -14.96 11.16
C TRP A 36 4.82 -15.54 12.55
N LEU A 37 4.94 -16.87 12.70
CA LEU A 37 4.80 -17.54 13.99
C LEU A 37 5.89 -17.09 14.98
N ALA A 38 7.13 -16.97 14.53
CA ALA A 38 8.24 -16.46 15.35
C ALA A 38 7.99 -15.03 15.83
N LYS A 39 7.53 -14.14 14.94
CA LYS A 39 7.19 -12.75 15.27
C LYS A 39 6.06 -12.67 16.30
N ARG A 40 5.02 -13.47 16.16
CA ARG A 40 3.90 -13.52 17.13
C ARG A 40 4.34 -14.09 18.48
N ALA A 41 5.18 -15.13 18.48
CA ALA A 41 5.71 -15.70 19.69
C ALA A 41 6.60 -14.71 20.46
N ALA A 42 7.46 -13.97 19.75
CA ALA A 42 8.27 -12.91 20.34
C ALA A 42 7.42 -11.79 20.94
N ALA A 43 6.41 -11.32 20.20
CA ALA A 43 5.49 -10.28 20.66
C ALA A 43 4.73 -10.69 21.94
N ARG A 44 4.28 -11.95 22.03
CA ARG A 44 3.58 -12.46 23.22
C ARG A 44 4.45 -12.58 24.47
N LYS A 45 5.77 -12.68 24.29
CA LYS A 45 6.72 -12.78 25.40
C LYS A 45 7.13 -11.43 25.98
N ASP A 46 6.84 -10.35 25.28
CA ASP A 46 7.19 -8.99 25.72
C ASP A 46 6.01 -8.37 26.49
N PRO A 47 6.08 -8.26 27.83
CA PRO A 47 5.02 -7.67 28.64
C PRO A 47 4.91 -6.15 28.46
N HIS A 48 5.88 -5.51 27.79
CA HIS A 48 5.93 -4.08 27.54
C HIS A 48 5.71 -3.70 26.08
N ILE A 49 5.24 -4.65 25.25
CA ILE A 49 5.00 -4.41 23.83
C ILE A 49 4.05 -3.23 23.63
N LYS A 50 4.48 -2.30 22.80
CA LYS A 50 3.70 -1.11 22.45
C LYS A 50 3.27 -1.16 20.99
N ALA A 51 2.23 -0.39 20.67
CA ALA A 51 1.84 -0.17 19.29
C ALA A 51 2.98 0.45 18.47
N ASN A 52 3.18 -0.05 17.26
CA ASN A 52 4.13 0.53 16.33
C ASN A 52 3.67 1.93 15.89
N GLN A 53 4.57 2.91 15.97
CA GLN A 53 4.32 4.21 15.40
C GLN A 53 4.61 4.17 13.89
N LEU A 54 3.59 4.52 13.10
CA LEU A 54 3.71 4.66 11.67
C LEU A 54 3.84 6.14 11.31
N LYS A 55 4.74 6.48 10.40
CA LYS A 55 4.98 7.86 9.99
C LYS A 55 5.25 7.96 8.50
N ALA A 56 4.63 8.95 7.87
CA ALA A 56 4.96 9.43 6.55
C ALA A 56 5.18 10.95 6.60
N ASN A 57 6.10 11.46 5.77
CA ASN A 57 6.27 12.88 5.52
C ASN A 57 5.97 13.14 4.05
N VAL A 58 5.22 14.18 3.78
CA VAL A 58 4.86 14.56 2.41
C VAL A 58 5.19 16.02 2.20
N ARG A 59 5.80 16.34 1.05
CA ARG A 59 6.07 17.72 0.65
C ARG A 59 5.80 17.93 -0.83
N ALA A 60 5.36 19.10 -1.20
CA ALA A 60 5.34 19.55 -2.58
C ALA A 60 6.76 19.84 -3.07
N LEU A 61 7.08 19.45 -4.31
CA LEU A 61 8.40 19.63 -4.90
C LEU A 61 8.41 20.86 -5.83
N GLY A 62 9.32 21.79 -5.56
CA GLY A 62 9.57 22.94 -6.40
C GLY A 62 8.32 23.80 -6.65
N ARG A 63 8.08 24.15 -7.92
CA ARG A 63 6.93 24.95 -8.38
C ARG A 63 5.84 24.10 -9.01
N SER A 64 5.67 22.88 -8.56
CA SER A 64 4.73 21.92 -9.15
C SER A 64 3.81 21.32 -8.10
N GLY A 65 2.78 20.60 -8.54
CA GLY A 65 1.92 19.79 -7.71
C GLY A 65 2.49 18.41 -7.38
N VAL A 66 3.72 18.10 -7.81
CA VAL A 66 4.40 16.82 -7.50
C VAL A 66 4.62 16.70 -6.01
N ARG A 67 4.22 15.58 -5.45
CA ARG A 67 4.34 15.28 -4.02
C ARG A 67 5.34 14.15 -3.80
N GLU A 68 6.36 14.43 -3.00
CA GLU A 68 7.29 13.41 -2.51
C GLU A 68 6.76 12.86 -1.19
N ILE A 69 6.47 11.58 -1.15
CA ILE A 69 6.05 10.84 0.05
C ILE A 69 7.24 10.04 0.55
N ARG A 70 7.70 10.33 1.76
CA ARG A 70 8.78 9.61 2.45
C ARG A 70 8.22 8.76 3.57
N ILE A 71 8.48 7.45 3.48
CA ILE A 71 8.10 6.45 4.49
C ILE A 71 9.36 5.66 4.83
N ARG A 72 9.96 5.90 5.99
CA ARG A 72 11.31 5.41 6.33
C ARG A 72 12.32 5.86 5.26
N ASP A 73 13.05 4.93 4.65
CA ASP A 73 14.03 5.19 3.58
C ASP A 73 13.43 5.09 2.17
N PHE A 74 12.12 4.79 2.08
CA PHE A 74 11.42 4.68 0.80
C PHE A 74 10.83 6.01 0.36
N GLN A 75 10.80 6.20 -0.95
CA GLN A 75 10.19 7.34 -1.62
C GLN A 75 9.12 6.86 -2.60
N VAL A 76 7.97 7.52 -2.54
CA VAL A 76 6.90 7.39 -3.52
C VAL A 76 6.61 8.77 -4.09
N ILE A 77 6.46 8.87 -5.39
CA ILE A 77 6.04 10.08 -6.08
C ILE A 77 4.54 9.98 -6.38
N SER A 78 3.82 11.03 -6.05
CA SER A 78 2.42 11.24 -6.42
C SER A 78 2.31 12.54 -7.20
N ASP A 79 1.50 12.54 -8.25
CA ASP A 79 1.32 13.73 -9.09
C ASP A 79 -0.15 13.82 -9.55
N SER A 80 -0.42 14.79 -10.38
CA SER A 80 -1.69 14.99 -11.06
C SER A 80 -1.52 14.77 -12.57
N PRO A 81 -2.57 14.46 -13.30
CA PRO A 81 -2.51 14.38 -14.76
C PRO A 81 -2.26 15.77 -15.39
N GLU A 82 -1.85 15.77 -16.65
CA GLU A 82 -1.46 17.00 -17.37
C GLU A 82 -2.61 18.00 -17.52
N ASP A 83 -3.84 17.52 -17.71
CA ASP A 83 -5.05 18.34 -17.79
C ASP A 83 -5.43 19.01 -16.46
N PHE A 84 -4.76 18.61 -15.38
CA PHE A 84 -4.88 19.24 -14.06
C PHE A 84 -3.56 19.89 -13.60
N ALA A 85 -2.79 20.42 -14.55
CA ALA A 85 -1.50 21.08 -14.35
C ALA A 85 -0.44 20.23 -13.63
N GLY A 86 -0.51 18.91 -13.74
CA GLY A 86 0.53 17.96 -13.31
C GLY A 86 1.49 17.61 -14.44
N TYR A 87 2.49 16.81 -14.12
CA TYR A 87 3.45 16.24 -15.07
C TYR A 87 3.26 14.74 -15.27
N ASN A 88 2.21 14.16 -14.66
CA ASN A 88 1.91 12.73 -14.73
C ASN A 88 3.11 11.83 -14.32
N LEU A 89 3.86 12.24 -13.28
CA LEU A 89 5.06 11.52 -12.80
C LEU A 89 4.74 10.39 -11.81
N GLY A 90 3.50 10.24 -11.43
CA GLY A 90 3.04 9.20 -10.52
C GLY A 90 1.54 9.25 -10.33
N PRO A 91 0.97 8.21 -9.71
CA PRO A 91 -0.47 8.13 -9.49
C PRO A 91 -0.97 9.24 -8.57
N ALA A 92 -2.22 9.66 -8.77
CA ALA A 92 -2.90 10.58 -7.87
C ALA A 92 -3.20 9.92 -6.52
N SER A 93 -3.44 10.72 -5.47
CA SER A 93 -3.67 10.20 -4.12
C SER A 93 -4.85 9.23 -4.02
N PRO A 94 -5.99 9.42 -4.69
CA PRO A 94 -7.07 8.43 -4.72
C PRO A 94 -6.64 7.10 -5.34
N GLU A 95 -5.87 7.12 -6.43
CA GLU A 95 -5.35 5.91 -7.08
C GLU A 95 -4.35 5.18 -6.18
N LEU A 96 -3.46 5.90 -5.49
CA LEU A 96 -2.57 5.33 -4.47
C LEU A 96 -3.35 4.66 -3.35
N GLN A 97 -4.49 5.23 -2.93
CA GLN A 97 -5.34 4.64 -1.89
C GLN A 97 -5.91 3.29 -2.33
N LEU A 98 -6.36 3.17 -3.58
CA LEU A 98 -6.83 1.89 -4.14
C LEU A 98 -5.67 0.88 -4.23
N GLY A 99 -4.50 1.32 -4.71
CA GLY A 99 -3.29 0.50 -4.75
C GLY A 99 -2.85 0.00 -3.37
N VAL A 100 -2.96 0.82 -2.32
CA VAL A 100 -2.67 0.44 -0.93
C VAL A 100 -3.66 -0.61 -0.44
N LEU A 101 -4.95 -0.50 -0.77
CA LEU A 101 -5.94 -1.52 -0.44
C LEU A 101 -5.60 -2.85 -1.10
N GLY A 102 -5.33 -2.87 -2.41
CA GLY A 102 -4.95 -4.08 -3.16
C GLY A 102 -3.69 -4.72 -2.58
N SER A 103 -2.66 -3.93 -2.33
CA SER A 103 -1.41 -4.39 -1.71
C SER A 103 -1.63 -5.03 -0.34
N CYS A 104 -2.50 -4.44 0.49
CA CYS A 104 -2.79 -4.96 1.81
C CYS A 104 -3.59 -6.28 1.73
N LEU A 105 -4.60 -6.35 0.87
CA LEU A 105 -5.37 -7.58 0.64
C LEU A 105 -4.44 -8.72 0.19
N THR A 106 -3.58 -8.49 -0.80
CA THR A 106 -2.58 -9.45 -1.26
C THR A 106 -1.68 -9.92 -0.12
N HIS A 107 -1.13 -8.98 0.66
CA HIS A 107 -0.23 -9.30 1.77
C HIS A 107 -0.92 -10.13 2.87
N ILE A 108 -2.13 -9.78 3.23
CA ILE A 108 -2.90 -10.51 4.25
C ILE A 108 -3.33 -11.88 3.73
N THR A 109 -3.67 -12.01 2.43
CA THR A 109 -3.93 -13.31 1.81
C THR A 109 -2.72 -14.24 1.95
N LEU A 110 -1.51 -13.75 1.66
CA LEU A 110 -0.28 -14.52 1.83
C LEU A 110 -0.04 -14.94 3.29
N ILE A 111 -0.33 -14.07 4.28
CA ILE A 111 -0.21 -14.41 5.69
C ILE A 111 -1.23 -15.48 6.09
N GLN A 112 -2.49 -15.29 5.70
CA GLN A 112 -3.58 -16.19 6.06
C GLN A 112 -3.46 -17.56 5.39
N ALA A 113 -3.01 -17.59 4.13
CA ALA A 113 -2.70 -18.84 3.42
C ALA A 113 -1.52 -19.57 4.10
N ALA A 114 -0.43 -18.87 4.41
CA ALA A 114 0.71 -19.43 5.10
C ALA A 114 0.34 -19.99 6.49
N GLU A 115 -0.46 -19.28 7.27
CA GLU A 115 -0.91 -19.72 8.60
C GLU A 115 -1.76 -20.99 8.55
N ARG A 116 -2.57 -21.13 7.48
CA ARG A 116 -3.43 -22.30 7.22
C ARG A 116 -2.75 -23.41 6.42
N GLU A 117 -1.50 -23.20 6.03
CA GLU A 117 -0.72 -24.17 5.21
C GLU A 117 -1.37 -24.46 3.85
N LEU A 118 -2.13 -23.47 3.29
CA LEU A 118 -2.74 -23.58 1.98
C LEU A 118 -1.71 -23.38 0.87
N ARG A 119 -1.88 -24.09 -0.22
CA ARG A 119 -1.07 -23.94 -1.42
C ARG A 119 -1.70 -22.89 -2.33
N ILE A 120 -0.92 -21.90 -2.73
CA ILE A 120 -1.33 -20.81 -3.60
C ILE A 120 -0.30 -20.72 -4.74
N ASP A 121 -0.77 -20.82 -5.97
CA ASP A 121 0.09 -20.73 -7.14
C ASP A 121 0.22 -19.27 -7.63
N SER A 122 -0.87 -18.50 -7.59
CA SER A 122 -0.84 -17.06 -7.84
C SER A 122 -1.94 -16.30 -7.10
N ILE A 123 -1.73 -15.00 -6.90
CA ILE A 123 -2.69 -14.04 -6.33
C ILE A 123 -2.61 -12.77 -7.16
N GLU A 124 -3.77 -12.28 -7.60
CA GLU A 124 -3.93 -10.96 -8.19
C GLU A 124 -5.10 -10.24 -7.53
N VAL A 125 -4.99 -8.93 -7.35
CA VAL A 125 -6.06 -8.10 -6.77
C VAL A 125 -6.27 -6.88 -7.65
N GLU A 126 -7.44 -6.79 -8.26
CA GLU A 126 -7.92 -5.58 -8.89
C GLU A 126 -8.78 -4.79 -7.90
N VAL A 127 -8.56 -3.48 -7.81
CA VAL A 127 -9.36 -2.59 -6.98
C VAL A 127 -9.88 -1.45 -7.84
N THR A 128 -11.18 -1.22 -7.78
CA THR A 128 -11.85 -0.13 -8.49
C THR A 128 -12.58 0.79 -7.52
N GLY A 129 -12.79 2.04 -7.92
CA GLY A 129 -13.55 3.02 -7.15
C GLY A 129 -13.96 4.18 -8.06
N GLU A 130 -14.90 4.98 -7.60
CA GLU A 130 -15.43 6.13 -8.32
C GLU A 130 -15.13 7.41 -7.56
N GLN A 131 -14.83 8.48 -8.28
CA GLN A 131 -14.74 9.83 -7.75
C GLN A 131 -15.33 10.81 -8.77
N HIS A 132 -16.36 11.52 -8.37
CA HIS A 132 -17.08 12.41 -9.28
C HIS A 132 -16.40 13.80 -9.33
N PRO A 133 -16.07 14.34 -10.52
CA PRO A 133 -15.32 15.60 -10.62
C PRO A 133 -16.11 16.83 -10.14
N LEU A 134 -17.44 16.76 -10.12
CA LEU A 134 -18.32 17.82 -9.64
C LEU A 134 -18.82 17.61 -8.21
N ALA A 135 -18.27 16.64 -7.47
CA ALA A 135 -18.68 16.38 -6.09
C ALA A 135 -18.64 17.68 -5.26
N GLN A 136 -19.72 17.93 -4.49
CA GLN A 136 -19.91 19.14 -3.67
C GLN A 136 -20.05 20.46 -4.45
N GLN A 137 -20.15 20.43 -5.79
CA GLN A 137 -20.50 21.59 -6.58
C GLN A 137 -22.04 21.79 -6.58
N PRO A 138 -22.55 22.99 -6.93
CA PRO A 138 -23.98 23.25 -7.07
C PRO A 138 -24.69 22.21 -7.94
N GLY A 139 -25.73 21.57 -7.40
CA GLY A 139 -26.46 20.46 -8.04
C GLY A 139 -25.86 19.07 -7.80
N PHE A 140 -24.68 18.99 -7.17
CA PHE A 140 -23.97 17.73 -6.85
C PHE A 140 -23.62 17.62 -5.35
N GLU A 141 -24.33 18.30 -4.49
CA GLU A 141 -24.10 18.35 -3.03
C GLU A 141 -24.25 16.98 -2.36
N HIS A 142 -25.05 16.12 -2.96
CA HIS A 142 -25.28 14.75 -2.48
C HIS A 142 -24.18 13.75 -2.87
N VAL A 143 -23.28 14.14 -3.77
CA VAL A 143 -22.21 13.26 -4.25
C VAL A 143 -21.04 13.27 -3.27
N PRO A 144 -20.54 12.12 -2.82
CA PRO A 144 -19.39 12.05 -1.92
C PRO A 144 -18.14 12.68 -2.54
N ILE A 145 -17.42 13.51 -1.75
CA ILE A 145 -16.14 14.09 -2.19
C ILE A 145 -14.99 13.07 -2.19
N PHE A 146 -15.16 12.01 -1.43
CA PHE A 146 -14.17 10.93 -1.30
C PHE A 146 -14.43 9.81 -2.32
N PRO A 147 -13.44 8.99 -2.65
CA PRO A 147 -13.64 7.79 -3.45
C PRO A 147 -14.70 6.88 -2.83
N HIS A 148 -15.67 6.47 -3.63
CA HIS A 148 -16.81 5.66 -3.21
C HIS A 148 -17.05 4.52 -4.19
N ASN A 149 -18.05 3.67 -3.93
CA ASN A 149 -18.32 2.47 -4.73
C ASN A 149 -17.06 1.60 -4.92
N ILE A 150 -16.22 1.55 -3.86
CA ILE A 150 -14.98 0.78 -3.91
C ILE A 150 -15.32 -0.70 -3.96
N ARG A 151 -14.72 -1.39 -4.93
CA ARG A 151 -14.85 -2.84 -5.15
C ARG A 151 -13.49 -3.44 -5.36
N TYR A 152 -13.34 -4.71 -5.06
CA TYR A 152 -12.15 -5.45 -5.43
C TYR A 152 -12.51 -6.84 -5.94
N THR A 153 -11.67 -7.37 -6.79
CA THR A 153 -11.63 -8.76 -7.22
C THR A 153 -10.33 -9.37 -6.72
N LEU A 154 -10.42 -10.51 -6.06
CA LEU A 154 -9.27 -11.28 -5.60
C LEU A 154 -9.22 -12.59 -6.37
N ASP A 155 -8.33 -12.67 -7.34
CA ASP A 155 -8.09 -13.85 -8.16
C ASP A 155 -7.01 -14.71 -7.52
N ILE A 156 -7.36 -15.96 -7.23
CA ILE A 156 -6.45 -16.95 -6.62
C ILE A 156 -6.42 -18.19 -7.50
N VAL A 157 -5.22 -18.58 -7.93
CA VAL A 157 -4.97 -19.88 -8.51
C VAL A 157 -4.41 -20.80 -7.43
N SER A 158 -5.10 -21.90 -7.17
CA SER A 158 -4.78 -22.81 -6.06
C SER A 158 -5.34 -24.20 -6.32
N PRO A 159 -4.66 -25.28 -5.90
CA PRO A 159 -5.21 -26.63 -5.90
C PRO A 159 -6.18 -26.91 -4.74
N GLU A 160 -6.37 -25.97 -3.84
CA GLU A 160 -7.25 -26.11 -2.68
C GLU A 160 -8.74 -26.12 -3.06
N SER A 161 -9.59 -26.65 -2.17
CA SER A 161 -11.02 -26.68 -2.42
C SER A 161 -11.66 -25.27 -2.44
N PRO A 162 -12.75 -25.07 -3.16
CA PRO A 162 -13.48 -23.80 -3.15
C PRO A 162 -13.92 -23.36 -1.75
N GLU A 163 -14.20 -24.30 -0.85
CA GLU A 163 -14.56 -24.04 0.55
C GLU A 163 -13.36 -23.47 1.33
N ALA A 164 -12.16 -24.04 1.14
CA ALA A 164 -10.94 -23.57 1.77
C ALA A 164 -10.60 -22.15 1.28
N ILE A 165 -10.76 -21.86 0.00
CA ILE A 165 -10.52 -20.53 -0.57
C ILE A 165 -11.55 -19.51 -0.07
N ARG A 166 -12.84 -19.88 0.04
CA ARG A 166 -13.84 -18.99 0.68
C ARG A 166 -13.49 -18.67 2.12
N ALA A 167 -13.15 -19.67 2.92
CA ALA A 167 -12.75 -19.48 4.32
C ALA A 167 -11.46 -18.63 4.43
N LEU A 168 -10.53 -18.75 3.47
CA LEU A 168 -9.36 -17.88 3.37
C LEU A 168 -9.79 -16.43 3.12
N HIS A 169 -10.68 -16.19 2.15
CA HIS A 169 -11.16 -14.84 1.80
C HIS A 169 -11.86 -14.17 3.00
N GLU A 170 -12.78 -14.86 3.66
CA GLU A 170 -13.46 -14.36 4.86
C GLU A 170 -12.47 -13.97 5.97
N ALA A 171 -11.46 -14.80 6.17
CA ALA A 171 -10.41 -14.51 7.15
C ALA A 171 -9.54 -13.32 6.75
N VAL A 172 -9.30 -13.10 5.46
CA VAL A 172 -8.58 -11.93 4.95
C VAL A 172 -9.37 -10.66 5.26
N GLU A 173 -10.65 -10.60 4.92
CA GLU A 173 -11.49 -9.44 5.21
C GLU A 173 -11.59 -9.13 6.71
N ALA A 174 -11.68 -10.15 7.53
CA ALA A 174 -11.77 -9.99 8.98
C ALA A 174 -10.54 -9.29 9.60
N VAL A 175 -9.34 -9.51 9.03
CA VAL A 175 -8.08 -9.05 9.65
C VAL A 175 -7.26 -8.09 8.79
N CYS A 176 -7.69 -7.76 7.57
CA CYS A 176 -6.96 -6.82 6.71
C CYS A 176 -7.02 -5.40 7.29
N PRO A 177 -5.87 -4.80 7.69
CA PRO A 177 -5.90 -3.50 8.36
C PRO A 177 -6.43 -2.38 7.49
N ILE A 178 -6.05 -2.34 6.20
CA ILE A 178 -6.49 -1.26 5.29
C ILE A 178 -7.94 -1.44 4.87
N PHE A 179 -8.40 -2.67 4.62
CA PHE A 179 -9.80 -2.94 4.35
C PHE A 179 -10.68 -2.47 5.52
N ASN A 180 -10.30 -2.82 6.76
CA ASN A 180 -11.03 -2.42 7.94
C ASN A 180 -10.90 -0.92 8.25
N LEU A 181 -9.77 -0.28 7.92
CA LEU A 181 -9.62 1.17 8.00
C LEU A 181 -10.62 1.90 7.10
N LEU A 182 -10.78 1.44 5.85
CA LEU A 182 -11.70 2.06 4.89
C LEU A 182 -13.18 1.76 5.18
N LYS A 183 -13.45 0.60 5.76
CA LYS A 183 -14.82 0.17 6.11
C LYS A 183 -15.35 0.86 7.37
N ASN A 184 -14.47 1.28 8.28
CA ASN A 184 -14.85 1.85 9.57
C ASN A 184 -14.39 3.31 9.69
N PRO A 185 -15.23 4.21 10.21
CA PRO A 185 -14.85 5.60 10.42
C PRO A 185 -13.72 5.72 11.45
N GLN A 186 -12.79 6.64 11.19
CA GLN A 186 -11.66 6.96 12.08
C GLN A 186 -11.72 8.42 12.50
N THR A 187 -11.26 8.71 13.71
CA THR A 187 -11.00 10.09 14.13
C THR A 187 -9.64 10.53 13.60
N ILE A 188 -9.63 11.67 12.90
CA ILE A 188 -8.40 12.28 12.37
C ILE A 188 -8.27 13.65 13.01
N GLU A 189 -7.17 13.87 13.74
CA GLU A 189 -6.84 15.15 14.35
C GLU A 189 -5.79 15.88 13.51
N GLY A 190 -5.98 17.18 13.30
CA GLY A 190 -5.07 18.03 12.53
C GLY A 190 -4.50 19.17 13.36
N GLU A 191 -3.23 19.52 13.11
CA GLU A 191 -2.57 20.69 13.67
C GLU A 191 -2.03 21.55 12.52
N LEU A 192 -2.34 22.86 12.51
CA LEU A 192 -1.76 23.83 11.57
C LEU A 192 -0.59 24.55 12.22
N ARG A 193 0.58 24.53 11.58
CA ARG A 193 1.73 25.37 11.91
C ARG A 193 1.98 26.33 10.75
N HIS A 194 2.05 27.62 11.05
CA HIS A 194 2.30 28.68 10.08
C HIS A 194 3.52 29.49 10.51
N ALA A 195 4.42 29.77 9.57
CA ALA A 195 5.50 30.74 9.75
C ALA A 195 5.42 31.78 8.61
N ALA A 196 5.46 33.05 8.96
CA ALA A 196 5.55 34.11 7.96
C ALA A 196 6.95 34.12 7.34
N THR A 197 7.01 34.30 6.01
CA THR A 197 8.28 34.64 5.34
C THR A 197 8.61 36.09 5.61
N ALA A 198 9.89 36.37 5.87
CA ALA A 198 10.40 37.74 5.99
C ALA A 198 10.38 38.44 4.63
#